data_a5a1bcb0900f16e4258e5afbde8b393f
#
_entry.id   a5a1bcb0900f16e4258e5afbde8b393f
#
_cell.length_a   1.000
_cell.length_b   1.000
_cell.length_c   1.000
_cell.angle_alpha   90.00
_cell.angle_beta   90.00
_cell.angle_gamma   90.00
#
_symmetry.space_group_name_H-M   'P 1'
#
loop_
_entity.id
_entity.type
_entity.pdbx_description
1 polymer ?
#
loop_
_entity_poly.entity_id
_entity_poly.type
_entity_poly.pdbx_seq_one_letter_code
_entity_poly.pdbx_strand_id
1 'polypeptide(L)'
;MSDIPESLRYTAEHEWIRMEEGVAVVGITDHAQDALTDIVWIEFLSDEGDSVEENGSIASVESVKSVSDIYAPLAGTIVALNHDLQDAPEAINEDAYGSWIAKIELADADAVDGLLDAAGYAALIGE
;
A
#
# COMPACT_ATOMS: atom_id res chain seq x y z
N MET A 1 12.84 -9.66 -11.67
CA MET A 1 12.29 -8.35 -12.01
C MET A 1 10.87 -8.24 -11.46
N SER A 2 10.59 -7.18 -10.71
CA SER A 2 9.28 -7.00 -10.13
C SER A 2 8.27 -6.51 -11.16
N ASP A 3 7.00 -6.85 -10.94
CA ASP A 3 5.92 -6.30 -11.75
C ASP A 3 5.61 -4.88 -11.25
N ILE A 4 5.57 -3.91 -12.18
CA ILE A 4 5.34 -2.51 -11.86
C ILE A 4 4.29 -1.95 -12.84
N PRO A 5 2.99 -2.11 -12.51
CA PRO A 5 1.91 -1.63 -13.40
C PRO A 5 2.02 -0.13 -13.67
N GLU A 6 1.87 0.25 -14.93
CA GLU A 6 1.99 1.65 -15.35
C GLU A 6 0.77 2.50 -14.97
N SER A 7 -0.35 1.88 -14.67
CA SER A 7 -1.58 2.58 -14.32
C SER A 7 -1.63 3.04 -12.87
N LEU A 8 -0.65 2.66 -12.06
CA LEU A 8 -0.61 2.96 -10.63
C LEU A 8 0.39 4.07 -10.32
N ARG A 9 0.29 4.60 -9.09
CA ARG A 9 1.29 5.47 -8.51
C ARG A 9 1.98 4.73 -7.37
N TYR A 10 3.13 5.23 -6.95
CA TYR A 10 3.99 4.53 -5.99
C TYR A 10 4.62 5.50 -5.01
N THR A 11 5.01 4.98 -3.84
CA THR A 11 5.78 5.73 -2.85
C THR A 11 7.16 5.13 -2.69
N ALA A 12 8.06 5.91 -2.08
CA ALA A 12 9.40 5.43 -1.75
C ALA A 12 9.38 4.32 -0.68
N GLU A 13 8.25 4.16 0.00
CA GLU A 13 8.05 3.12 1.01
C GLU A 13 7.47 1.83 0.42
N HIS A 14 7.44 1.72 -0.91
CA HIS A 14 7.00 0.53 -1.65
C HIS A 14 5.50 0.24 -1.49
N GLU A 15 4.71 1.32 -1.54
CA GLU A 15 3.25 1.23 -1.54
C GLU A 15 2.75 1.62 -2.92
N TRP A 16 1.71 0.93 -3.41
CA TRP A 16 1.06 1.31 -4.65
C TRP A 16 -0.27 1.99 -4.36
N ILE A 17 -0.68 2.89 -5.26
CA ILE A 17 -1.92 3.63 -5.13
C ILE A 17 -2.69 3.54 -6.44
N ARG A 18 -3.97 3.16 -6.34
CA ARG A 18 -4.91 3.17 -7.45
C ARG A 18 -6.05 4.12 -7.09
N MET A 19 -6.30 5.10 -7.94
CA MET A 19 -7.37 6.07 -7.68
C MET A 19 -8.71 5.55 -8.20
N GLU A 20 -9.73 5.61 -7.35
CA GLU A 20 -11.11 5.26 -7.68
C GLU A 20 -12.03 6.34 -7.13
N GLU A 21 -12.47 7.25 -8.00
CA GLU A 21 -13.44 8.30 -7.64
C GLU A 21 -13.07 9.12 -6.40
N GLY A 22 -11.83 9.60 -6.34
CA GLY A 22 -11.33 10.41 -5.23
C GLY A 22 -10.82 9.59 -4.04
N VAL A 23 -10.94 8.28 -4.11
CA VAL A 23 -10.47 7.37 -3.07
C VAL A 23 -9.19 6.70 -3.54
N ALA A 24 -8.16 6.72 -2.70
CA ALA A 24 -6.91 6.02 -2.98
C ALA A 24 -7.00 4.60 -2.42
N VAL A 25 -6.90 3.62 -3.30
CA VAL A 25 -6.78 2.21 -2.91
C VAL A 25 -5.29 1.94 -2.76
N VAL A 26 -4.87 1.47 -1.59
CA VAL A 26 -3.45 1.36 -1.21
C VAL A 26 -3.10 -0.09 -0.88
N GLY A 27 -1.95 -0.52 -1.37
CA GLY A 27 -1.38 -1.82 -1.01
C GLY A 27 0.14 -1.75 -1.11
N ILE A 28 0.82 -2.88 -0.93
CA ILE A 28 2.28 -2.95 -1.08
C ILE A 28 2.63 -3.53 -2.44
N THR A 29 3.77 -3.12 -2.98
CA THR A 29 4.19 -3.53 -4.32
C THR A 29 4.69 -4.97 -4.35
N ASP A 30 4.82 -5.51 -5.57
CA ASP A 30 5.42 -6.83 -5.77
C ASP A 30 6.85 -6.86 -5.22
N HIS A 31 7.61 -5.78 -5.42
CA HIS A 31 8.95 -5.66 -4.86
C HIS A 31 8.94 -5.79 -3.34
N ALA A 32 7.97 -5.14 -2.67
CA ALA A 32 7.87 -5.17 -1.22
C ALA A 32 7.56 -6.57 -0.70
N GLN A 33 6.58 -7.28 -1.30
CA GLN A 33 6.22 -8.61 -0.84
C GLN A 33 7.36 -9.60 -1.08
N ASP A 34 8.10 -9.44 -2.18
CA ASP A 34 9.25 -10.29 -2.49
C ASP A 34 10.36 -10.10 -1.46
N ALA A 35 10.62 -8.85 -1.07
CA ALA A 35 11.63 -8.53 -0.06
C ALA A 35 11.24 -9.06 1.33
N LEU A 36 9.94 -9.07 1.64
CA LEU A 36 9.43 -9.56 2.93
C LEU A 36 9.36 -11.08 2.98
N THR A 37 9.28 -11.74 1.84
CA THR A 37 9.05 -13.18 1.71
C THR A 37 7.65 -13.56 2.20
N ASP A 38 7.45 -14.70 2.84
CA ASP A 38 6.12 -15.17 3.24
C ASP A 38 5.50 -14.26 4.30
N ILE A 39 4.38 -13.64 3.97
CA ILE A 39 3.64 -12.79 4.89
C ILE A 39 2.72 -13.67 5.73
N VAL A 40 2.82 -13.55 7.04
CA VAL A 40 2.12 -14.42 7.98
C VAL A 40 1.06 -13.70 8.81
N TRP A 41 1.12 -12.36 8.86
CA TRP A 41 0.18 -11.58 9.66
C TRP A 41 0.09 -10.15 9.15
N ILE A 42 -1.09 -9.56 9.25
CA ILE A 42 -1.28 -8.13 9.05
C ILE A 42 -2.10 -7.59 10.21
N GLU A 43 -1.69 -6.43 10.74
CA GLU A 43 -2.39 -5.75 11.82
C GLU A 43 -2.75 -4.34 11.33
N PHE A 44 -4.01 -3.96 11.49
CA PHE A 44 -4.45 -2.60 11.17
C PHE A 44 -4.25 -1.73 12.41
N LEU A 45 -3.54 -0.60 12.23
CA LEU A 45 -3.21 0.34 13.30
C LEU A 45 -4.20 1.49 13.38
N SER A 46 -5.07 1.62 12.37
CA SER A 46 -6.11 2.63 12.31
C SER A 46 -7.43 1.94 11.99
N ASP A 47 -8.54 2.61 12.27
CA ASP A 47 -9.88 2.10 12.02
C ASP A 47 -10.54 2.87 10.87
N GLU A 48 -11.57 2.27 10.29
CA GLU A 48 -12.39 2.96 9.31
C GLU A 48 -13.01 4.19 9.95
N GLY A 49 -12.94 5.32 9.24
CA GLY A 49 -13.39 6.61 9.75
C GLY A 49 -12.29 7.46 10.37
N ASP A 50 -11.11 6.87 10.62
CA ASP A 50 -9.99 7.63 11.19
C ASP A 50 -9.35 8.55 10.15
N SER A 51 -8.96 9.74 10.60
CA SER A 51 -8.16 10.65 9.78
C SER A 51 -6.69 10.25 9.90
N VAL A 52 -5.99 10.27 8.78
CA VAL A 52 -4.56 9.95 8.74
C VAL A 52 -3.79 11.06 8.08
N GLU A 53 -2.54 11.25 8.49
CA GLU A 53 -1.64 12.21 7.88
C GLU A 53 -0.70 11.48 6.91
N GLU A 54 -0.11 12.23 5.99
CA GLU A 54 0.90 11.67 5.10
C GLU A 54 2.01 11.02 5.92
N ASN A 55 2.37 9.80 5.56
CA ASN A 55 3.37 8.97 6.24
C ASN A 55 2.96 8.50 7.64
N GLY A 56 1.70 8.66 8.02
CA GLY A 56 1.17 8.04 9.24
C GLY A 56 1.04 6.54 9.07
N SER A 57 1.40 5.75 10.08
CA SER A 57 1.30 4.28 10.01
C SER A 57 -0.17 3.86 10.04
N ILE A 58 -0.59 3.07 9.05
CA ILE A 58 -1.97 2.59 8.96
C ILE A 58 -2.09 1.09 9.20
N ALA A 59 -1.01 0.36 8.98
CA ALA A 59 -0.99 -1.08 9.18
C ALA A 59 0.44 -1.56 9.41
N SER A 60 0.58 -2.78 9.91
CA SER A 60 1.86 -3.45 10.07
C SER A 60 1.74 -4.83 9.44
N VAL A 61 2.73 -5.21 8.65
CA VAL A 61 2.79 -6.51 7.99
C VAL A 61 3.93 -7.30 8.60
N GLU A 62 3.65 -8.52 9.05
CA GLU A 62 4.65 -9.39 9.63
C GLU A 62 4.91 -10.55 8.68
N SER A 63 6.19 -10.79 8.40
CA SER A 63 6.62 -11.92 7.59
C SER A 63 7.47 -12.86 8.43
N VAL A 64 7.82 -14.01 7.87
CA VAL A 64 8.73 -14.95 8.55
C VAL A 64 10.11 -14.34 8.80
N LYS A 65 10.42 -13.25 8.11
CA LYS A 65 11.74 -12.62 8.12
C LYS A 65 11.80 -11.34 8.94
N SER A 66 10.73 -10.51 8.89
CA SER A 66 10.73 -9.19 9.51
C SER A 66 9.33 -8.61 9.65
N VAL A 67 9.25 -7.42 10.25
CA VAL A 67 8.01 -6.65 10.39
C VAL A 67 8.20 -5.33 9.66
N SER A 68 7.19 -4.89 8.92
CA SER A 68 7.25 -3.64 8.18
C SER A 68 5.94 -2.87 8.35
N ASP A 69 6.04 -1.56 8.57
CA ASP A 69 4.87 -0.70 8.65
C ASP A 69 4.44 -0.25 7.27
N ILE A 70 3.13 -0.06 7.11
CA ILE A 70 2.54 0.50 5.90
C ILE A 70 2.02 1.88 6.24
N TYR A 71 2.41 2.87 5.45
CA TYR A 71 2.14 4.27 5.71
C TYR A 71 1.07 4.80 4.77
N ALA A 72 0.31 5.80 5.24
CA ALA A 72 -0.60 6.51 4.36
C ALA A 72 0.24 7.30 3.34
N PRO A 73 0.00 7.10 2.04
CA PRO A 73 0.78 7.83 1.04
C PRO A 73 0.46 9.32 1.00
N LEU A 74 -0.76 9.67 1.40
CA LEU A 74 -1.25 11.05 1.44
C LEU A 74 -2.26 11.17 2.58
N ALA A 75 -2.48 12.39 3.05
CA ALA A 75 -3.45 12.67 4.11
C ALA A 75 -4.88 12.43 3.63
N GLY A 76 -5.72 11.92 4.51
CA GLY A 76 -7.12 11.67 4.19
C GLY A 76 -7.83 10.95 5.32
N THR A 77 -8.97 10.34 4.99
CA THR A 77 -9.77 9.57 5.92
C THR A 77 -9.88 8.13 5.45
N ILE A 78 -9.63 7.18 6.33
CA ILE A 78 -9.77 5.76 6.00
C ILE A 78 -11.24 5.43 5.83
N VAL A 79 -11.64 4.95 4.65
CA VAL A 79 -13.01 4.60 4.35
C VAL A 79 -13.24 3.09 4.33
N ALA A 80 -12.18 2.31 4.15
CA ALA A 80 -12.27 0.85 4.18
C ALA A 80 -10.92 0.23 4.52
N LEU A 81 -10.95 -0.90 5.21
CA LEU A 81 -9.78 -1.73 5.48
C LEU A 81 -10.09 -3.14 5.00
N ASN A 82 -9.12 -3.81 4.39
CA ASN A 82 -9.34 -5.15 3.86
C ASN A 82 -9.10 -6.20 4.94
N HIS A 83 -10.11 -6.42 5.78
CA HIS A 83 -10.01 -7.36 6.88
C HIS A 83 -9.84 -8.82 6.45
N ASP A 84 -10.15 -9.13 5.18
CA ASP A 84 -9.93 -10.47 4.64
C ASP A 84 -8.46 -10.88 4.67
N LEU A 85 -7.57 -9.90 4.62
CA LEU A 85 -6.13 -10.17 4.69
C LEU A 85 -5.70 -10.70 6.06
N GLN A 86 -6.46 -10.42 7.11
CA GLN A 86 -6.16 -10.95 8.43
C GLN A 86 -6.37 -12.46 8.50
N ASP A 87 -7.31 -12.98 7.69
CA ASP A 87 -7.57 -14.40 7.59
C ASP A 87 -6.66 -15.09 6.57
N ALA A 88 -6.17 -14.33 5.58
CA ALA A 88 -5.36 -14.87 4.48
C ALA A 88 -4.25 -13.88 4.09
N PRO A 89 -3.29 -13.61 4.99
CA PRO A 89 -2.23 -12.64 4.71
C PRO A 89 -1.34 -13.04 3.53
N GLU A 90 -1.25 -14.33 3.24
CA GLU A 90 -0.49 -14.85 2.10
C GLU A 90 -1.05 -14.42 0.74
N ALA A 91 -2.28 -13.89 0.70
CA ALA A 91 -2.85 -13.36 -0.53
C ALA A 91 -2.00 -12.23 -1.10
N ILE A 92 -1.32 -11.47 -0.24
CA ILE A 92 -0.42 -10.39 -0.67
C ILE A 92 0.76 -10.97 -1.47
N ASN A 93 1.28 -12.12 -1.06
CA ASN A 93 2.36 -12.79 -1.78
C ASN A 93 1.90 -13.34 -3.13
N GLU A 94 0.64 -13.79 -3.20
CA GLU A 94 0.09 -14.39 -4.41
C GLU A 94 -0.29 -13.33 -5.45
N ASP A 95 -0.83 -12.18 -5.00
CA ASP A 95 -1.28 -11.12 -5.90
C ASP A 95 -1.22 -9.78 -5.16
N ALA A 96 -0.04 -9.16 -5.16
CA ALA A 96 0.19 -7.91 -4.45
C ALA A 96 -0.72 -6.77 -4.93
N TYR A 97 -1.01 -6.72 -6.23
CA TYR A 97 -1.81 -5.63 -6.79
C TYR A 97 -3.31 -5.89 -6.73
N GLY A 98 -3.72 -7.12 -6.47
CA GLY A 98 -5.11 -7.46 -6.20
C GLY A 98 -5.44 -7.47 -4.71
N SER A 99 -4.44 -7.43 -3.85
CA SER A 99 -4.60 -7.53 -2.40
C SER A 99 -4.45 -6.15 -1.76
N TRP A 100 -5.46 -5.29 -1.98
CA TRP A 100 -5.45 -3.95 -1.40
C TRP A 100 -5.53 -4.04 0.13
N ILE A 101 -4.91 -3.07 0.81
CA ILE A 101 -4.85 -3.05 2.28
C ILE A 101 -5.83 -2.04 2.86
N ALA A 102 -5.87 -0.84 2.30
CA ALA A 102 -6.74 0.23 2.80
C ALA A 102 -7.25 1.09 1.66
N LYS A 103 -8.41 1.72 1.87
CA LYS A 103 -8.94 2.74 0.98
C LYS A 103 -9.03 4.04 1.76
N ILE A 104 -8.45 5.10 1.22
CA ILE A 104 -8.35 6.40 1.87
C ILE A 104 -9.00 7.45 0.98
N GLU A 105 -10.03 8.15 1.51
CA GLU A 105 -10.59 9.31 0.83
C GLU A 105 -9.62 10.47 1.05
N LEU A 106 -8.97 10.92 -0.02
CA LEU A 106 -7.91 11.91 0.08
C LEU A 106 -8.45 13.30 0.39
N ALA A 107 -7.74 14.02 1.27
CA ALA A 107 -8.04 15.43 1.54
C ALA A 107 -7.80 16.27 0.29
N ASP A 108 -6.80 15.90 -0.52
CA ASP A 108 -6.50 16.54 -1.80
C ASP A 108 -6.17 15.43 -2.82
N ALA A 109 -7.16 15.07 -3.63
CA ALA A 109 -7.00 14.02 -4.62
C ALA A 109 -5.92 14.34 -5.67
N ASP A 110 -5.69 15.61 -5.96
CA ASP A 110 -4.69 16.03 -6.94
C ASP A 110 -3.26 15.78 -6.44
N ALA A 111 -3.06 15.62 -5.13
CA ALA A 111 -1.74 15.35 -4.55
C ALA A 111 -1.16 14.03 -5.04
N VAL A 112 -1.99 13.11 -5.53
CA VAL A 112 -1.52 11.83 -6.07
C VAL A 112 -0.59 12.02 -7.28
N ASP A 113 -0.75 13.11 -8.02
CA ASP A 113 0.10 13.40 -9.17
C ASP A 113 1.56 13.67 -8.78
N GLY A 114 1.81 13.99 -7.51
CA GLY A 114 3.17 14.17 -6.98
C GLY A 114 3.86 12.88 -6.58
N LEU A 115 3.15 11.77 -6.60
CA LEU A 115 3.73 10.46 -6.28
C LEU A 115 4.51 9.91 -7.49
N LEU A 116 5.32 8.87 -7.25
CA LEU A 116 6.10 8.26 -8.30
C LEU A 116 5.20 7.55 -9.30
N ASP A 117 5.52 7.67 -10.60
CA ASP A 117 4.90 6.81 -11.61
C ASP A 117 5.70 5.50 -11.69
N ALA A 118 5.30 4.60 -12.58
CA ALA A 118 5.98 3.31 -12.72
C ALA A 118 7.46 3.47 -13.07
N ALA A 119 7.78 4.39 -13.97
CA ALA A 119 9.18 4.62 -14.37
C ALA A 119 10.01 5.20 -13.21
N GLY A 120 9.45 6.15 -12.45
CA GLY A 120 10.12 6.72 -11.30
C GLY A 120 10.35 5.69 -10.20
N TYR A 121 9.37 4.85 -9.96
CA TYR A 121 9.50 3.78 -8.97
C TYR A 121 10.52 2.71 -9.41
N ALA A 122 10.49 2.32 -10.69
CA ALA A 122 11.45 1.37 -11.21
C ALA A 122 12.89 1.87 -11.04
N ALA A 123 13.13 3.16 -11.30
CA ALA A 123 14.44 3.77 -11.09
C ALA A 123 14.83 3.75 -9.62
N LEU A 124 13.89 3.95 -8.72
CA LEU A 124 14.14 3.94 -7.27
C LEU A 124 14.64 2.58 -6.79
N ILE A 125 14.04 1.50 -7.29
CA ILE A 125 14.40 0.13 -6.86
C ILE A 125 15.47 -0.50 -7.75
N GLY A 126 15.99 0.21 -8.74
CA GLY A 126 17.10 -0.24 -9.59
C GLY A 126 16.71 -1.17 -10.72
N GLU A 127 15.48 -1.07 -11.19
CA GLU A 127 14.98 -1.89 -12.31
C GLU A 127 14.78 -1.11 -13.60
#